data_55b00594593bd6de5e20ec1acd59b905
#
_entry.id   55b00594593bd6de5e20ec1acd59b905
#
_cell.length_a   1.000
_cell.length_b   1.000
_cell.length_c   1.000
_cell.angle_alpha   90.00
_cell.angle_beta   90.00
_cell.angle_gamma   90.00
#
_symmetry.space_group_name_H-M   'P 1'
#
loop_
_entity.id
_entity.type
_entity.pdbx_description
1 polymer ?
#
loop_
_entity_poly.entity_id
_entity_poly.type
_entity_poly.pdbx_seq_one_letter_code
_entity_poly.pdbx_strand_id
1 'polypeptide(L)'
;MTGSKGHVAERRCIVSGETSPQAGLVRFVVGPGDVIVPDLRGKLPGRGLWVEARRDVVETACAKNAFSRAARRKVSVPEGLPALIETQLVNEIGRAHV
;
A
#
# COMPACT_ATOMS: atom_id res chain seq x y z
N MET A 1 -14.77 11.76 23.54
CA MET A 1 -14.45 11.45 23.12
C MET A 1 -13.41 11.59 22.73
N THR A 2 -13.06 11.62 22.84
CA THR A 2 -11.96 11.60 22.75
C THR A 2 -11.42 11.29 21.61
N GLY A 3 -11.77 10.53 21.04
CA GLY A 3 -11.14 10.06 19.92
C GLY A 3 -10.87 11.00 18.87
N SER A 4 -11.48 12.05 18.79
CA SER A 4 -11.28 12.91 17.69
C SER A 4 -9.97 13.62 17.74
N LYS A 5 -9.43 13.78 18.92
CA LYS A 5 -8.26 14.41 19.00
C LYS A 5 -7.19 13.53 18.75
N GLY A 6 -6.16 13.83 18.13
CA GLY A 6 -5.13 12.93 17.76
C GLY A 6 -5.60 11.89 16.78
N HIS A 7 -6.65 12.21 16.12
CA HIS A 7 -7.27 11.31 15.19
C HIS A 7 -6.33 10.91 14.06
N VAL A 8 -6.16 9.65 13.87
CA VAL A 8 -5.32 9.09 12.81
C VAL A 8 -6.22 8.42 11.79
N ALA A 9 -6.02 8.74 10.52
CA ALA A 9 -6.79 8.10 9.47
C ALA A 9 -6.49 6.62 9.44
N GLU A 10 -7.52 5.81 9.33
CA GLU A 10 -7.37 4.38 9.24
C GLU A 10 -7.81 3.89 7.88
N ARG A 11 -7.17 2.84 7.43
CA ARG A 11 -7.49 2.25 6.14
C ARG A 11 -7.52 0.73 6.30
N ARG A 12 -8.23 0.09 5.39
CA ARG A 12 -8.36 -1.36 5.44
C ARG A 12 -7.37 -2.01 4.50
N CYS A 13 -6.60 -2.97 5.01
CA CYS A 13 -5.68 -3.74 4.19
C CYS A 13 -6.48 -4.67 3.28
N ILE A 14 -6.17 -4.67 1.98
CA ILE A 14 -6.92 -5.47 1.02
C ILE A 14 -6.60 -6.96 1.13
N VAL A 15 -5.55 -7.31 1.84
CA VAL A 15 -5.17 -8.71 2.03
C VAL A 15 -5.81 -9.28 3.27
N SER A 16 -5.58 -8.63 4.42
CA SER A 16 -6.09 -9.16 5.68
C SER A 16 -7.52 -8.74 5.97
N GLY A 17 -7.96 -7.64 5.38
CA GLY A 17 -9.28 -7.11 5.68
C GLY A 17 -9.33 -6.34 6.98
N GLU A 18 -8.21 -6.20 7.64
CA GLU A 18 -8.16 -5.50 8.92
C GLU A 18 -7.87 -4.03 8.75
N THR A 19 -8.42 -3.24 9.65
CA THR A 19 -8.22 -1.80 9.64
C THR A 19 -6.99 -1.47 10.48
N SER A 20 -6.17 -0.58 9.97
CA SER A 20 -4.96 -0.17 10.65
C SER A 20 -4.68 1.29 10.39
N PRO A 21 -3.87 1.94 11.25
CA PRO A 21 -3.48 3.31 10.98
C PRO A 21 -2.77 3.41 9.64
N GLN A 22 -3.05 4.47 8.94
CA GLN A 22 -2.51 4.70 7.62
C GLN A 22 -0.98 4.61 7.59
N ALA A 23 -0.33 5.04 8.66
CA ALA A 23 1.13 5.03 8.72
C ALA A 23 1.73 3.62 8.64
N GLY A 24 0.96 2.60 8.99
CA GLY A 24 1.44 1.22 8.91
C GLY A 24 1.09 0.52 7.62
N LEU A 25 0.60 1.26 6.64
CA LEU A 25 0.15 0.69 5.38
C LEU A 25 0.84 1.39 4.22
N VAL A 26 0.93 0.68 3.10
CA VAL A 26 1.43 1.26 1.87
C VAL A 26 0.24 1.48 0.95
N ARG A 27 0.16 2.66 0.38
CA ARG A 27 -0.89 3.00 -0.57
C ARG A 27 -0.44 2.62 -1.97
N PHE A 28 -1.34 2.03 -2.73
CA PHE A 28 -1.12 1.74 -4.14
C PHE A 28 -2.26 2.36 -4.92
N VAL A 29 -1.98 2.74 -6.15
CA VAL A 29 -3.03 3.25 -7.04
C VAL A 29 -2.92 2.52 -8.37
N VAL A 30 -4.00 2.56 -9.14
CA VAL A 30 -4.01 2.01 -10.48
C VAL A 30 -3.60 3.13 -11.42
N GLY A 31 -2.44 3.00 -12.01
CA GLY A 31 -1.92 3.99 -12.93
C GLY A 31 -2.37 3.76 -14.36
N PRO A 32 -1.81 4.52 -15.30
CA PRO A 32 -2.17 4.36 -16.71
C PRO A 32 -1.88 2.94 -17.18
N GLY A 33 -2.76 2.42 -18.02
CA GLY A 33 -2.60 1.06 -18.52
C GLY A 33 -2.98 0.01 -17.51
N ASP A 34 -3.69 0.40 -16.46
CA ASP A 34 -4.12 -0.51 -15.39
C ASP A 34 -2.94 -1.21 -14.71
N VAL A 35 -1.89 -0.46 -14.45
CA VAL A 35 -0.70 -0.97 -13.76
C VAL A 35 -0.70 -0.45 -12.33
N ILE A 36 -0.43 -1.34 -11.38
CA ILE A 36 -0.36 -0.95 -9.98
C ILE A 36 0.92 -0.16 -9.73
N VAL A 37 0.77 0.98 -9.09
CA VAL A 37 1.89 1.87 -8.77
C VAL A 37 1.90 2.15 -7.28
N PRO A 38 3.03 1.95 -6.60
CA PRO A 38 3.11 2.30 -5.18
C PRO A 38 3.17 3.82 -5.01
N ASP A 39 2.51 4.30 -3.98
CA ASP A 39 2.43 5.71 -3.70
C ASP A 39 2.75 5.95 -2.23
N LEU A 40 4.03 5.87 -1.90
CA LEU A 40 4.46 5.99 -0.51
C LEU A 40 4.21 7.36 0.07
N ARG A 41 4.15 8.38 -0.77
CA ARG A 41 3.95 9.74 -0.29
C ARG A 41 2.50 10.17 -0.29
N GLY A 42 1.61 9.34 -0.81
CA GLY A 42 0.19 9.65 -0.81
C GLY A 42 -0.18 10.81 -1.71
N LYS A 43 0.58 11.02 -2.77
CA LYS A 43 0.36 12.17 -3.65
C LYS A 43 -0.24 11.86 -5.01
N LEU A 44 -0.29 10.60 -5.38
CA LEU A 44 -0.82 10.25 -6.68
C LEU A 44 -2.34 10.26 -6.67
N PRO A 45 -2.95 10.68 -7.77
CA PRO A 45 -4.42 10.72 -7.82
C PRO A 45 -5.01 9.33 -7.92
N GLY A 46 -6.27 9.23 -7.58
CA GLY A 46 -6.99 7.99 -7.71
C GLY A 46 -7.30 7.35 -6.37
N ARG A 47 -8.06 6.28 -6.43
CA ARG A 47 -8.45 5.56 -5.24
C ARG A 47 -7.29 4.75 -4.71
N GLY A 48 -7.04 4.85 -3.42
CA GLY A 48 -5.97 4.10 -2.80
C GLY A 48 -6.37 2.66 -2.53
N LEU A 49 -5.43 1.76 -2.75
CA LEU A 49 -5.53 0.37 -2.35
C LEU A 49 -4.45 0.18 -1.30
N TRP A 50 -4.83 -0.24 -0.12
CA TRP A 50 -3.90 -0.23 1.02
C TRP A 50 -3.48 -1.64 1.38
N VAL A 51 -2.19 -1.82 1.67
CA VAL A 51 -1.62 -3.10 2.05
C VAL A 51 -0.68 -2.87 3.21
N GLU A 52 -0.70 -3.75 4.20
CA GLU A 52 0.22 -3.61 5.32
C GLU A 52 1.66 -3.51 4.82
N ALA A 53 2.45 -2.67 5.48
CA ALA A 53 3.81 -2.39 5.06
C ALA A 53 4.75 -3.51 5.50
N ARG A 54 4.46 -4.72 5.06
CA ARG A 54 5.24 -5.90 5.36
C ARG A 54 5.45 -6.67 4.08
N ARG A 55 6.65 -7.15 3.88
CA ARG A 55 6.98 -7.84 2.64
C ARG A 55 6.08 -9.04 2.38
N ASP A 56 5.84 -9.85 3.41
CA ASP A 56 5.02 -11.04 3.24
C ASP A 56 3.59 -10.70 2.85
N VAL A 57 3.05 -9.61 3.36
CA VAL A 57 1.69 -9.21 3.03
C VAL A 57 1.64 -8.69 1.59
N VAL A 58 2.65 -7.91 1.18
CA VAL A 58 2.72 -7.42 -0.20
C VAL A 58 2.88 -8.59 -1.16
N GLU A 59 3.69 -9.57 -0.80
CA GLU A 59 3.86 -10.77 -1.63
C GLU A 59 2.53 -11.51 -1.79
N THR A 60 1.77 -11.60 -0.71
CA THR A 60 0.47 -12.25 -0.76
C THR A 60 -0.49 -11.48 -1.67
N ALA A 61 -0.43 -10.15 -1.60
CA ALA A 61 -1.29 -9.33 -2.45
C ALA A 61 -1.00 -9.58 -3.92
N CYS A 62 0.28 -9.73 -4.26
CA CYS A 62 0.67 -10.01 -5.64
C CYS A 62 0.26 -11.42 -6.06
N ALA A 63 0.50 -12.40 -5.20
CA ALA A 63 0.26 -13.79 -5.53
C ALA A 63 -1.23 -14.13 -5.66
N LYS A 64 -2.06 -13.47 -4.90
CA LYS A 64 -3.48 -13.80 -4.87
C LYS A 64 -4.37 -12.82 -5.62
N ASN A 65 -3.77 -11.98 -6.43
CA ASN A 65 -4.52 -10.99 -7.22
C ASN A 65 -5.41 -10.10 -6.36
N ALA A 66 -4.95 -9.78 -5.16
CA ALA A 66 -5.74 -8.95 -4.27
C ALA A 66 -5.99 -7.58 -4.87
N PHE A 67 -5.02 -7.06 -5.63
CA PHE A 67 -5.17 -5.75 -6.27
C PHE A 67 -6.31 -5.76 -7.29
N SER A 68 -6.39 -6.80 -8.11
CA SER A 68 -7.45 -6.88 -9.10
C SER A 68 -8.82 -6.97 -8.43
N ARG A 69 -8.91 -7.77 -7.38
CA ARG A 69 -10.17 -7.89 -6.66
C ARG A 69 -10.58 -6.58 -6.02
N ALA A 70 -9.64 -5.89 -5.39
CA ALA A 70 -9.94 -4.62 -4.73
C ALA A 70 -10.28 -3.53 -5.73
N ALA A 71 -9.61 -3.52 -6.87
CA ALA A 71 -9.87 -2.53 -7.90
C ALA A 71 -11.12 -2.87 -8.71
N ARG A 72 -11.60 -4.11 -8.58
CA ARG A 72 -12.75 -4.61 -9.32
C ARG A 72 -12.53 -4.60 -10.81
N ARG A 73 -11.30 -4.83 -11.22
CA ARG A 73 -10.95 -4.97 -12.62
C ARG A 73 -9.56 -5.57 -12.68
N LYS A 74 -9.23 -6.14 -13.83
CA LYS A 74 -7.93 -6.75 -14.00
C LYS A 74 -6.86 -5.66 -14.04
N VAL A 75 -5.86 -5.79 -13.19
CA VAL A 75 -4.73 -4.87 -13.16
C VAL A 75 -3.45 -5.66 -13.23
N SER A 76 -2.40 -5.00 -13.73
CA SER A 76 -1.08 -5.60 -13.82
C SER A 76 -0.26 -5.21 -12.61
N VAL A 77 0.49 -6.17 -12.08
CA VAL A 77 1.37 -5.91 -10.94
C VAL A 77 2.80 -6.05 -11.45
N PRO A 78 3.62 -5.01 -11.32
CA PRO A 78 5.00 -5.09 -11.79
C PRO A 78 5.78 -6.17 -11.06
N GLU A 79 6.69 -6.83 -11.77
CA GLU A 79 7.54 -7.82 -11.16
C GLU A 79 8.45 -7.15 -10.14
N GLY A 80 8.74 -7.86 -9.07
CA GLY A 80 9.62 -7.32 -8.06
C GLY A 80 9.01 -6.27 -7.15
N LEU A 81 7.68 -6.12 -7.20
CA LEU A 81 7.02 -5.12 -6.39
C LEU A 81 7.33 -5.26 -4.90
N PRO A 82 7.29 -6.46 -4.29
CA PRO A 82 7.62 -6.56 -2.88
C PRO A 82 9.02 -6.06 -2.56
N ALA A 83 10.00 -6.41 -3.39
CA ALA A 83 11.36 -5.95 -3.18
C ALA A 83 11.49 -4.45 -3.38
N LEU A 84 10.77 -3.91 -4.34
CA LEU A 84 10.78 -2.48 -4.58
C LEU A 84 10.23 -1.72 -3.38
N ILE A 85 9.13 -2.18 -2.83
CA ILE A 85 8.53 -1.54 -1.67
C ILE A 85 9.48 -1.61 -0.49
N GLU A 86 10.09 -2.75 -0.27
CA GLU A 86 11.02 -2.91 0.83
C GLU A 86 12.19 -1.95 0.69
N THR A 87 12.73 -1.82 -0.51
CA THR A 87 13.83 -0.91 -0.77
C THR A 87 13.42 0.52 -0.53
N GLN A 88 12.25 0.92 -0.99
CA GLN A 88 11.78 2.28 -0.81
C GLN A 88 11.53 2.60 0.65
N LEU A 89 10.99 1.67 1.40
CA LEU A 89 10.76 1.88 2.82
C LEU A 89 12.07 2.02 3.58
N VAL A 90 13.06 1.20 3.23
CA VAL A 90 14.37 1.28 3.86
C VAL A 90 15.01 2.62 3.54
N ASN A 91 14.92 3.08 2.31
CA ASN A 91 15.48 4.36 1.91
C ASN A 91 14.83 5.52 2.67
N GLU A 92 13.51 5.47 2.83
CA GLU A 92 12.82 6.54 3.53
C GLU A 92 13.21 6.56 5.01
N ILE A 93 13.39 5.41 5.60
CA ILE A 93 13.76 5.31 7.00
C ILE A 93 15.25 5.53 7.18
N GLY A 94 16.03 4.97 6.30
CA GLY A 94 17.47 5.02 6.41
C GLY A 94 18.05 6.40 6.38
N ARG A 95 17.38 7.30 5.66
CA ARG A 95 17.85 8.64 5.58
C ARG A 95 17.88 9.30 6.93
N ALA A 96 17.01 8.91 7.81
CA ALA A 96 16.96 9.51 9.13
C ALA A 96 18.14 9.12 9.99
N HIS A 97 18.82 8.09 9.61
CA HIS A 97 19.94 7.62 10.42
C HIS A 97 21.29 8.13 9.97
N VAL A 98 21.36 8.79 8.91
CA VAL A 98 22.64 9.23 8.38
C VAL A 98 23.07 10.58 8.92
#